data_254c8e3a9520a570a89203c30eafbc65
#
_entry.id   254c8e3a9520a570a89203c30eafbc65
#
_cell.length_a   1.000
_cell.length_b   1.000
_cell.length_c   1.000
_cell.angle_alpha   90.00
_cell.angle_beta   90.00
_cell.angle_gamma   90.00
#
_symmetry.space_group_name_H-M   'P 1'
#
loop_
_entity.id
_entity.type
_entity.pdbx_description
1 polymer ?
#
loop_
_entity_poly.entity_id
_entity_poly.type
_entity_poly.pdbx_seq_one_letter_code
_entity_poly.pdbx_strand_id
1 'polypeptide(L)'
;TYYFRGAELEKLDETHYRIKDGLFTSCQLTTDAPPWSIDVAEATLEIEGYGHFRGVSMRVQGVPVFYTPRLLWPIKRDRAAGFLVPNFGFNDRHGAYLGTAFFWPVSRAFDTTFYLDLYSKDYVGIGDELRWAPAENARGSLQLYTLRDPATNHWECKAFGKHSQLLAGGYSIKGQIDETSDLDFFRRFERSADRNTRPDLFSF
;
A
#
# COMPACT_ATOMS: atom_id res chain seq x y z
N THR A 1 13.37 14.58 -5.00
CA THR A 1 12.77 15.94 -4.97
C THR A 1 11.37 15.87 -5.50
N TYR A 2 10.40 16.51 -4.81
CA TYR A 2 9.01 16.61 -5.25
C TYR A 2 8.75 18.06 -5.68
N TYR A 3 7.95 18.22 -6.71
CA TYR A 3 7.52 19.52 -7.23
C TYR A 3 6.03 19.69 -7.03
N PHE A 4 5.66 20.84 -6.57
CA PHE A 4 4.28 21.23 -6.35
C PHE A 4 4.04 22.61 -6.97
N ARG A 5 2.93 22.77 -7.68
CA ARG A 5 2.44 24.04 -8.24
C ARG A 5 0.96 24.17 -7.94
N GLY A 6 0.49 25.31 -7.53
CA GLY A 6 -0.90 25.65 -7.36
C GLY A 6 -1.16 27.05 -7.89
N ALA A 7 -2.34 27.29 -8.46
CA ALA A 7 -2.73 28.62 -8.92
C ALA A 7 -3.02 29.55 -7.75
N GLU A 8 -3.59 29.02 -6.67
CA GLU A 8 -3.94 29.77 -5.47
C GLU A 8 -3.63 28.94 -4.22
N LEU A 9 -2.97 29.55 -3.24
CA LEU A 9 -2.74 29.00 -1.92
C LEU A 9 -3.30 29.95 -0.88
N GLU A 10 -4.32 29.54 -0.17
CA GLU A 10 -4.98 30.30 0.87
C GLU A 10 -4.76 29.62 2.23
N LYS A 11 -4.36 30.40 3.23
CA LYS A 11 -4.34 29.94 4.62
C LYS A 11 -5.69 30.30 5.25
N LEU A 12 -6.50 29.29 5.60
CA LEU A 12 -7.83 29.48 6.17
C LEU A 12 -7.76 29.78 7.67
N ASP A 13 -6.89 29.05 8.38
CA ASP A 13 -6.61 29.24 9.81
C ASP A 13 -5.19 28.73 10.16
N GLU A 14 -4.89 28.49 11.44
CA GLU A 14 -3.55 28.06 11.88
C GLU A 14 -3.15 26.69 11.34
N THR A 15 -4.14 25.82 11.09
CA THR A 15 -3.93 24.42 10.68
C THR A 15 -4.48 24.07 9.31
N HIS A 16 -5.35 24.92 8.73
CA HIS A 16 -6.01 24.62 7.47
C HIS A 16 -5.51 25.48 6.32
N TYR A 17 -5.21 24.82 5.20
CA TYR A 17 -4.78 25.42 3.95
C TYR A 17 -5.69 24.96 2.82
N ARG A 18 -6.03 25.87 1.92
CA ARG A 18 -6.73 25.58 0.68
C ARG A 18 -5.83 25.84 -0.51
N ILE A 19 -5.86 24.91 -1.45
CA ILE A 19 -5.09 24.95 -2.68
C ILE A 19 -6.07 24.77 -3.82
N LYS A 20 -6.02 25.62 -4.84
CA LYS A 20 -6.79 25.48 -6.08
C LYS A 20 -5.85 25.23 -7.26
N ASP A 21 -6.32 24.42 -8.20
CA ASP A 21 -5.59 24.01 -9.41
C ASP A 21 -4.17 23.54 -9.10
N GLY A 22 -4.10 22.59 -8.17
CA GLY A 22 -2.85 21.98 -7.70
C GLY A 22 -2.33 20.96 -8.69
N LEU A 23 -1.01 20.96 -8.91
CA LEU A 23 -0.28 19.93 -9.65
C LEU A 23 0.87 19.42 -8.77
N PHE A 24 0.98 18.10 -8.67
CA PHE A 24 2.04 17.40 -7.96
C PHE A 24 2.75 16.41 -8.88
N THR A 25 4.08 16.38 -8.84
CA THR A 25 4.92 15.41 -9.57
C THR A 25 6.27 15.22 -8.87
N SER A 26 6.94 14.10 -9.10
CA SER A 26 8.36 13.91 -8.73
C SER A 26 9.32 14.26 -9.87
N CYS A 27 8.80 14.58 -11.05
CA CYS A 27 9.59 14.93 -12.22
C CYS A 27 9.87 16.43 -12.25
N GLN A 28 11.03 16.84 -12.80
CA GLN A 28 11.32 18.26 -12.98
C GLN A 28 10.27 18.90 -13.91
N LEU A 29 9.71 20.04 -13.50
CA LEU A 29 8.77 20.83 -14.27
C LEU A 29 9.48 21.65 -15.37
N THR A 30 10.28 20.97 -16.21
CA THR A 30 11.01 21.61 -17.33
C THR A 30 10.17 21.65 -18.61
N THR A 31 9.07 20.93 -18.65
CA THR A 31 8.15 20.84 -19.79
C THR A 31 6.71 21.06 -19.31
N ASP A 32 5.83 21.48 -20.24
CA ASP A 32 4.41 21.73 -19.93
C ASP A 32 3.64 20.46 -19.49
N ALA A 33 4.14 19.29 -19.86
CA ALA A 33 3.57 18.00 -19.46
C ALA A 33 4.66 17.10 -18.86
N PRO A 34 4.74 16.95 -17.51
CA PRO A 34 5.65 16.01 -16.89
C PRO A 34 5.26 14.57 -17.27
N PRO A 35 6.21 13.60 -17.22
CA PRO A 35 5.95 12.18 -17.50
C PRO A 35 4.74 11.63 -16.72
N TRP A 36 4.55 12.11 -15.51
CA TRP A 36 3.32 11.88 -14.74
C TRP A 36 3.03 13.07 -13.83
N SER A 37 1.74 13.32 -13.58
CA SER A 37 1.27 14.30 -12.60
C SER A 37 0.01 13.81 -11.88
N ILE A 38 -0.20 14.36 -10.69
CA ILE A 38 -1.49 14.33 -10.02
C ILE A 38 -1.99 15.77 -9.99
N ASP A 39 -3.10 16.00 -10.67
CA ASP A 39 -3.77 17.27 -10.71
C ASP A 39 -4.97 17.25 -9.77
N VAL A 40 -5.21 18.33 -9.05
CA VAL A 40 -6.34 18.48 -8.15
C VAL A 40 -7.03 19.82 -8.42
N ALA A 41 -8.35 19.81 -8.55
CA ALA A 41 -9.09 21.04 -8.73
C ALA A 41 -9.12 21.87 -7.44
N GLU A 42 -9.31 21.20 -6.30
CA GLU A 42 -9.27 21.83 -4.98
C GLU A 42 -8.74 20.84 -3.95
N ALA A 43 -7.85 21.30 -3.06
CA ALA A 43 -7.40 20.57 -1.90
C ALA A 43 -7.57 21.41 -0.64
N THR A 44 -8.16 20.83 0.40
CA THR A 44 -8.15 21.39 1.74
C THR A 44 -7.29 20.50 2.61
N LEU A 45 -6.22 21.07 3.17
CA LEU A 45 -5.21 20.36 3.94
C LEU A 45 -5.29 20.77 5.40
N GLU A 46 -5.43 19.82 6.31
CA GLU A 46 -5.32 20.02 7.75
C GLU A 46 -3.97 19.52 8.24
N ILE A 47 -3.13 20.41 8.78
CA ILE A 47 -1.81 20.03 9.33
C ILE A 47 -2.03 18.98 10.44
N GLU A 48 -1.28 17.86 10.35
CA GLU A 48 -1.43 16.70 11.25
C GLU A 48 -2.81 16.04 11.23
N GLY A 49 -3.61 16.34 10.21
CA GLY A 49 -4.95 15.81 9.98
C GLY A 49 -5.05 15.03 8.66
N TYR A 50 -6.08 15.38 7.91
CA TYR A 50 -6.38 14.79 6.61
C TYR A 50 -6.38 15.86 5.51
N GLY A 51 -5.98 15.45 4.30
CA GLY A 51 -6.20 16.23 3.08
C GLY A 51 -7.50 15.78 2.41
N HIS A 52 -8.38 16.73 2.19
CA HIS A 52 -9.59 16.55 1.39
C HIS A 52 -9.32 17.09 -0.02
N PHE A 53 -9.33 16.21 -1.01
CA PHE A 53 -9.06 16.55 -2.39
C PHE A 53 -10.31 16.38 -3.23
N ARG A 54 -10.55 17.32 -4.15
CA ARG A 54 -11.64 17.30 -5.12
C ARG A 54 -11.11 17.34 -6.54
N GLY A 55 -11.75 16.60 -7.44
CA GLY A 55 -11.38 16.57 -8.85
C GLY A 55 -9.95 16.12 -9.06
N VAL A 56 -9.56 14.98 -8.44
CA VAL A 56 -8.22 14.42 -8.54
C VAL A 56 -8.10 13.65 -9.85
N SER A 57 -7.12 14.00 -10.68
CA SER A 57 -6.79 13.24 -11.86
C SER A 57 -5.30 12.89 -11.90
N MET A 58 -5.00 11.63 -12.17
CA MET A 58 -3.63 11.18 -12.47
C MET A 58 -3.43 11.25 -13.97
N ARG A 59 -2.36 11.88 -14.41
CA ARG A 59 -1.98 12.00 -15.81
C ARG A 59 -0.64 11.38 -16.08
N VAL A 60 -0.53 10.74 -17.23
CA VAL A 60 0.73 10.22 -17.79
C VAL A 60 0.93 10.90 -19.14
N GLN A 61 2.03 11.61 -19.29
CA GLN A 61 2.33 12.43 -20.49
C GLN A 61 1.18 13.35 -20.89
N GLY A 62 0.49 13.96 -19.90
CA GLY A 62 -0.65 14.84 -20.11
C GLY A 62 -1.98 14.14 -20.34
N VAL A 63 -2.01 12.82 -20.58
CA VAL A 63 -3.23 12.03 -20.78
C VAL A 63 -3.79 11.61 -19.43
N PRO A 64 -5.06 11.90 -19.08
CA PRO A 64 -5.68 11.44 -17.85
C PRO A 64 -5.91 9.91 -17.90
N VAL A 65 -5.29 9.19 -16.97
CA VAL A 65 -5.38 7.72 -16.86
C VAL A 65 -6.26 7.27 -15.68
N PHE A 66 -6.48 8.16 -14.72
CA PHE A 66 -7.32 7.91 -13.56
C PHE A 66 -7.99 9.21 -13.11
N TYR A 67 -9.24 9.12 -12.64
CA TYR A 67 -9.97 10.23 -12.07
C TYR A 67 -10.81 9.78 -10.89
N THR A 68 -10.81 10.59 -9.82
CA THR A 68 -11.76 10.45 -8.72
C THR A 68 -12.31 11.81 -8.32
N PRO A 69 -13.64 11.95 -8.13
CA PRO A 69 -14.24 13.23 -7.77
C PRO A 69 -13.86 13.68 -6.35
N ARG A 70 -13.54 12.73 -5.46
CA ARG A 70 -13.13 13.00 -4.07
C ARG A 70 -12.09 12.00 -3.62
N LEU A 71 -11.08 12.49 -2.92
CA LEU A 71 -10.04 11.69 -2.28
C LEU A 71 -9.80 12.23 -0.89
N LEU A 72 -9.76 11.35 0.10
CA LEU A 72 -9.31 11.63 1.46
C LEU A 72 -7.96 10.97 1.66
N TRP A 73 -6.96 11.75 2.03
CA TRP A 73 -5.61 11.25 2.25
C TRP A 73 -5.06 11.72 3.60
N PRO A 74 -4.50 10.83 4.44
CA PRO A 74 -3.88 11.24 5.71
C PRO A 74 -2.60 12.03 5.45
N ILE A 75 -2.49 13.23 6.03
CA ILE A 75 -1.28 14.08 5.98
C ILE A 75 -0.51 13.99 7.31
N LYS A 76 -1.03 13.21 8.25
CA LYS A 76 -0.42 12.99 9.56
C LYS A 76 0.98 12.44 9.41
N ARG A 77 1.89 12.91 10.24
CA ARG A 77 3.20 12.29 10.44
C ARG A 77 3.11 10.98 11.23
N ASP A 78 2.09 10.88 12.07
CA ASP A 78 1.81 9.66 12.80
C ASP A 78 1.19 8.60 11.91
N ARG A 79 1.49 7.34 12.23
CA ARG A 79 0.92 6.17 11.55
C ARG A 79 -0.59 6.19 11.69
N ALA A 80 -1.32 6.34 10.60
CA ALA A 80 -2.77 6.41 10.56
C ALA A 80 -3.37 5.19 9.87
N ALA A 81 -4.52 4.73 10.36
CA ALA A 81 -5.29 3.70 9.70
C ALA A 81 -5.82 4.22 8.36
N GLY A 82 -5.81 3.37 7.33
CA GLY A 82 -6.33 3.74 6.03
C GLY A 82 -6.08 2.70 4.96
N PHE A 83 -6.76 2.86 3.83
CA PHE A 83 -6.49 2.08 2.64
C PHE A 83 -5.15 2.46 2.03
N LEU A 84 -4.38 1.45 1.67
CA LEU A 84 -3.15 1.62 0.90
C LEU A 84 -3.49 1.84 -0.57
N VAL A 85 -2.54 2.35 -1.34
CA VAL A 85 -2.70 2.52 -2.78
C VAL A 85 -3.00 1.17 -3.40
N PRO A 86 -4.15 1.01 -4.10
CA PRO A 86 -4.47 -0.25 -4.76
C PRO A 86 -3.42 -0.58 -5.82
N ASN A 87 -3.12 -1.85 -5.98
CA ASN A 87 -2.31 -2.33 -7.08
C ASN A 87 -3.19 -3.10 -8.06
N PHE A 88 -2.83 -3.04 -9.32
CA PHE A 88 -3.53 -3.74 -10.38
C PHE A 88 -2.53 -4.22 -11.42
N GLY A 89 -2.89 -5.28 -12.09
CA GLY A 89 -2.05 -5.86 -13.12
C GLY A 89 -2.82 -6.90 -13.93
N PHE A 90 -2.09 -7.60 -14.78
CA PHE A 90 -2.61 -8.67 -15.60
C PHE A 90 -1.59 -9.81 -15.68
N ASN A 91 -2.07 -11.04 -15.56
CA ASN A 91 -1.30 -12.21 -15.90
C ASN A 91 -2.15 -13.22 -16.68
N ASP A 92 -1.53 -14.02 -17.52
CA ASP A 92 -2.23 -14.94 -18.43
C ASP A 92 -3.00 -16.03 -17.67
N ARG A 93 -2.54 -16.41 -16.48
CA ARG A 93 -3.12 -17.49 -15.69
C ARG A 93 -4.38 -17.04 -14.92
N HIS A 94 -4.32 -15.89 -14.23
CA HIS A 94 -5.40 -15.42 -13.35
C HIS A 94 -6.19 -14.25 -13.94
N GLY A 95 -5.73 -13.72 -15.09
CA GLY A 95 -6.33 -12.57 -15.75
C GLY A 95 -5.92 -11.23 -15.13
N ALA A 96 -6.78 -10.25 -15.25
CA ALA A 96 -6.63 -8.97 -14.58
C ALA A 96 -6.81 -9.13 -13.06
N TYR A 97 -6.04 -8.41 -12.27
CA TYR A 97 -6.21 -8.41 -10.81
C TYR A 97 -6.25 -6.99 -10.24
N LEU A 98 -6.97 -6.86 -9.15
CA LEU A 98 -7.03 -5.69 -8.31
C LEU A 98 -6.70 -6.11 -6.88
N GLY A 99 -5.58 -5.64 -6.35
CA GLY A 99 -5.18 -5.80 -4.96
C GLY A 99 -5.50 -4.55 -4.15
N THR A 100 -6.17 -4.71 -3.04
CA THR A 100 -6.44 -3.64 -2.06
C THR A 100 -5.92 -4.05 -0.71
N ALA A 101 -5.51 -3.06 0.08
CA ALA A 101 -5.04 -3.31 1.44
C ALA A 101 -5.50 -2.22 2.39
N PHE A 102 -5.79 -2.61 3.62
CA PHE A 102 -6.14 -1.71 4.71
C PHE A 102 -5.12 -1.84 5.83
N PHE A 103 -4.40 -0.76 6.11
CA PHE A 103 -3.43 -0.66 7.18
C PHE A 103 -4.10 -0.19 8.48
N TRP A 104 -3.83 -0.87 9.59
CA TRP A 104 -4.34 -0.53 10.90
C TRP A 104 -3.21 -0.54 11.96
N PRO A 105 -2.74 0.65 12.40
CA PRO A 105 -1.81 0.77 13.51
C PRO A 105 -2.56 0.59 14.84
N VAL A 106 -2.61 -0.63 15.36
CA VAL A 106 -3.30 -0.97 16.59
C VAL A 106 -2.64 -0.27 17.80
N SER A 107 -1.32 -0.15 17.77
CA SER A 107 -0.54 0.58 18.80
C SER A 107 0.80 1.06 18.21
N ARG A 108 1.61 1.75 19.01
CA ARG A 108 2.97 2.13 18.59
C ARG A 108 3.86 0.93 18.29
N ALA A 109 3.64 -0.17 19.02
CA ALA A 109 4.45 -1.38 18.94
C ALA A 109 3.83 -2.47 18.06
N PHE A 110 2.63 -2.25 17.52
CA PHE A 110 1.86 -3.30 16.86
C PHE A 110 0.99 -2.72 15.76
N ASP A 111 1.04 -3.33 14.58
CA ASP A 111 0.15 -3.01 13.45
C ASP A 111 -0.23 -4.24 12.66
N THR A 112 -1.30 -4.12 11.89
CA THR A 112 -1.78 -5.14 10.98
C THR A 112 -2.15 -4.53 9.64
N THR A 113 -2.05 -5.31 8.57
CA THR A 113 -2.46 -4.94 7.22
C THR A 113 -3.29 -6.06 6.63
N PHE A 114 -4.55 -5.77 6.36
CA PHE A 114 -5.47 -6.70 5.71
C PHE A 114 -5.38 -6.52 4.19
N TYR A 115 -5.31 -7.63 3.46
CA TYR A 115 -5.23 -7.67 2.00
C TYR A 115 -6.48 -8.32 1.41
N LEU A 116 -6.96 -7.79 0.31
CA LEU A 116 -7.99 -8.38 -0.52
C LEU A 116 -7.55 -8.28 -1.99
N ASP A 117 -7.36 -9.44 -2.61
CA ASP A 117 -6.97 -9.58 -4.01
C ASP A 117 -8.11 -10.21 -4.81
N LEU A 118 -8.56 -9.52 -5.83
CA LEU A 118 -9.63 -9.96 -6.73
C LEU A 118 -9.06 -10.18 -8.13
N TYR A 119 -9.37 -11.32 -8.72
CA TYR A 119 -8.90 -11.70 -10.04
C TYR A 119 -10.08 -11.93 -11.00
N SER A 120 -9.92 -11.53 -12.27
CA SER A 120 -10.99 -11.64 -13.27
C SER A 120 -11.36 -13.07 -13.65
N LYS A 121 -10.53 -14.07 -13.28
CA LYS A 121 -10.84 -15.50 -13.43
C LYS A 121 -11.35 -16.13 -12.11
N ASP A 122 -12.07 -15.34 -11.32
CA ASP A 122 -12.79 -15.75 -10.10
C ASP A 122 -11.90 -16.26 -8.94
N TYR A 123 -10.59 -16.01 -8.97
CA TYR A 123 -9.75 -16.21 -7.80
C TYR A 123 -9.96 -15.06 -6.80
N VAL A 124 -9.98 -15.41 -5.53
CA VAL A 124 -10.08 -14.44 -4.42
C VAL A 124 -8.99 -14.73 -3.42
N GLY A 125 -8.13 -13.74 -3.16
CA GLY A 125 -7.09 -13.79 -2.16
C GLY A 125 -7.43 -12.93 -0.96
N ILE A 126 -7.21 -13.45 0.25
CA ILE A 126 -7.37 -12.73 1.51
C ILE A 126 -6.08 -12.92 2.31
N GLY A 127 -5.54 -11.85 2.84
CA GLY A 127 -4.32 -11.90 3.65
C GLY A 127 -4.38 -10.99 4.85
N ASP A 128 -3.52 -11.28 5.80
CA ASP A 128 -3.24 -10.46 6.96
C ASP A 128 -1.74 -10.48 7.25
N GLU A 129 -1.17 -9.31 7.43
CA GLU A 129 0.20 -9.14 7.89
C GLU A 129 0.21 -8.46 9.25
N LEU A 130 0.65 -9.19 10.25
CA LEU A 130 0.83 -8.74 11.60
C LEU A 130 2.29 -8.36 11.83
N ARG A 131 2.58 -7.17 12.37
CA ARG A 131 3.92 -6.74 12.71
C ARG A 131 3.98 -6.25 14.15
N TRP A 132 5.06 -6.58 14.82
CA TRP A 132 5.29 -6.15 16.20
C TRP A 132 6.74 -5.74 16.44
N ALA A 133 6.90 -4.68 17.22
CA ALA A 133 8.16 -4.17 17.71
C ALA A 133 7.96 -3.61 19.13
N PRO A 134 7.79 -4.47 20.16
CA PRO A 134 7.47 -4.04 21.52
C PRO A 134 8.66 -3.35 22.20
N ALA A 135 9.88 -3.56 21.71
CA ALA A 135 11.10 -2.92 22.17
C ALA A 135 12.10 -2.77 21.01
N GLU A 136 13.09 -1.91 21.15
CA GLU A 136 14.14 -1.70 20.14
C GLU A 136 14.88 -2.97 19.77
N ASN A 137 15.01 -3.89 20.73
CA ASN A 137 15.71 -5.17 20.59
C ASN A 137 14.80 -6.35 20.24
N ALA A 138 13.49 -6.14 20.03
CA ALA A 138 12.53 -7.20 19.74
C ALA A 138 11.59 -6.79 18.61
N ARG A 139 11.58 -7.56 17.53
CA ARG A 139 10.70 -7.32 16.36
C ARG A 139 10.33 -8.62 15.67
N GLY A 140 9.18 -8.61 15.04
CA GLY A 140 8.74 -9.74 14.23
C GLY A 140 7.59 -9.38 13.31
N SER A 141 7.27 -10.31 12.43
CA SER A 141 6.09 -10.27 11.58
C SER A 141 5.54 -11.66 11.34
N LEU A 142 4.24 -11.74 11.11
CA LEU A 142 3.53 -12.92 10.68
C LEU A 142 2.62 -12.53 9.54
N GLN A 143 2.79 -13.16 8.39
CA GLN A 143 1.95 -13.01 7.23
C GLN A 143 1.15 -14.29 7.03
N LEU A 144 -0.15 -14.16 6.96
CA LEU A 144 -1.10 -15.21 6.60
C LEU A 144 -1.76 -14.81 5.30
N TYR A 145 -1.82 -15.73 4.34
CA TYR A 145 -2.50 -15.47 3.07
C TYR A 145 -3.25 -16.72 2.65
N THR A 146 -4.46 -16.54 2.17
CA THR A 146 -5.28 -17.62 1.66
C THR A 146 -5.87 -17.22 0.31
N LEU A 147 -5.93 -18.18 -0.59
CA LEU A 147 -6.43 -18.00 -1.94
C LEU A 147 -7.44 -19.09 -2.27
N ARG A 148 -8.59 -18.65 -2.77
CA ARG A 148 -9.62 -19.56 -3.29
C ARG A 148 -9.36 -19.87 -4.76
N ASP A 149 -9.20 -21.15 -5.08
CA ASP A 149 -9.16 -21.65 -6.44
C ASP A 149 -10.60 -21.91 -6.94
N PRO A 150 -11.09 -21.23 -7.99
CA PRO A 150 -12.45 -21.41 -8.48
C PRO A 150 -12.69 -22.79 -9.11
N ALA A 151 -11.66 -23.46 -9.63
CA ALA A 151 -11.78 -24.76 -10.29
C ALA A 151 -12.04 -25.89 -9.29
N THR A 152 -11.39 -25.84 -8.14
CA THR A 152 -11.47 -26.86 -7.09
C THR A 152 -12.36 -26.44 -5.91
N ASN A 153 -12.67 -25.15 -5.81
CA ASN A 153 -13.33 -24.51 -4.69
C ASN A 153 -12.59 -24.72 -3.34
N HIS A 154 -11.30 -25.03 -3.40
CA HIS A 154 -10.45 -25.18 -2.23
C HIS A 154 -9.76 -23.85 -1.88
N TRP A 155 -9.50 -23.66 -0.60
CA TRP A 155 -8.70 -22.58 -0.09
C TRP A 155 -7.28 -23.09 0.16
N GLU A 156 -6.34 -22.48 -0.50
CA GLU A 156 -4.91 -22.71 -0.30
C GLU A 156 -4.37 -21.65 0.66
N CYS A 157 -3.54 -22.04 1.62
CA CYS A 157 -3.06 -21.17 2.68
C CYS A 157 -1.54 -21.11 2.70
N LYS A 158 -1.01 -19.94 3.01
CA LYS A 158 0.42 -19.69 3.25
C LYS A 158 0.57 -18.96 4.59
N ALA A 159 1.53 -19.39 5.39
CA ALA A 159 1.96 -18.72 6.60
C ALA A 159 3.47 -18.46 6.52
N PHE A 160 3.86 -17.20 6.65
CA PHE A 160 5.24 -16.78 6.74
C PHE A 160 5.44 -15.93 7.98
N GLY A 161 6.37 -16.30 8.84
CA GLY A 161 6.64 -15.55 10.06
C GLY A 161 8.12 -15.45 10.35
N LYS A 162 8.52 -14.34 10.96
CA LYS A 162 9.86 -14.14 11.48
C LYS A 162 9.82 -13.38 12.79
N HIS A 163 10.70 -13.75 13.70
CA HIS A 163 10.92 -13.03 14.96
C HIS A 163 12.41 -12.93 15.26
N SER A 164 12.83 -11.81 15.78
CA SER A 164 14.19 -11.58 16.24
C SER A 164 14.15 -10.76 17.51
N GLN A 165 14.88 -11.25 18.54
CA GLN A 165 15.01 -10.56 19.82
C GLN A 165 16.42 -10.70 20.36
N LEU A 166 17.00 -9.58 20.81
CA LEU A 166 18.23 -9.57 21.58
C LEU A 166 17.90 -9.60 23.07
N LEU A 167 18.52 -10.50 23.79
CA LEU A 167 18.37 -10.66 25.24
C LEU A 167 19.56 -10.04 25.98
N ALA A 168 19.40 -9.81 27.27
CA ALA A 168 20.49 -9.40 28.14
C ALA A 168 21.62 -10.46 28.10
N GLY A 169 22.88 -10.01 28.23
CA GLY A 169 24.03 -10.91 28.18
C GLY A 169 24.50 -11.28 26.77
N GLY A 170 23.97 -10.63 25.72
CA GLY A 170 24.40 -10.83 24.32
C GLY A 170 23.76 -12.02 23.62
N TYR A 171 22.78 -12.68 24.24
CA TYR A 171 22.02 -13.75 23.63
C TYR A 171 21.00 -13.20 22.61
N SER A 172 20.70 -13.98 21.57
CA SER A 172 19.64 -13.66 20.60
C SER A 172 18.71 -14.84 20.38
N ILE A 173 17.42 -14.55 20.25
CA ILE A 173 16.39 -15.48 19.80
C ILE A 173 16.01 -15.07 18.39
N LYS A 174 16.04 -16.02 17.44
CA LYS A 174 15.55 -15.86 16.09
C LYS A 174 14.66 -17.05 15.74
N GLY A 175 13.50 -16.78 15.18
CA GLY A 175 12.57 -17.81 14.70
C GLY A 175 12.04 -17.43 13.32
N GLN A 176 11.82 -18.44 12.48
CA GLN A 176 11.20 -18.30 11.18
C GLN A 176 10.23 -19.47 10.96
N ILE A 177 9.07 -19.17 10.39
CA ILE A 177 8.07 -20.14 9.94
C ILE A 177 7.82 -19.83 8.47
N ASP A 178 7.80 -20.87 7.63
CA ASP A 178 7.45 -20.77 6.21
C ASP A 178 6.69 -22.05 5.83
N GLU A 179 5.37 -21.95 5.87
CA GLU A 179 4.47 -23.09 5.70
C GLU A 179 3.43 -22.80 4.63
N THR A 180 3.12 -23.80 3.82
CA THR A 180 2.09 -23.75 2.79
C THR A 180 1.23 -24.99 2.81
N SER A 181 -0.06 -24.84 2.57
CA SER A 181 -1.01 -25.98 2.51
C SER A 181 -0.73 -26.91 1.33
N ASP A 182 -0.14 -26.43 0.24
CA ASP A 182 0.22 -27.19 -0.95
C ASP A 182 1.57 -26.73 -1.50
N LEU A 183 2.47 -27.67 -1.77
CA LEU A 183 3.77 -27.42 -2.37
C LEU A 183 3.68 -26.85 -3.81
N ASP A 184 2.58 -27.14 -4.50
CA ASP A 184 2.31 -26.62 -5.83
C ASP A 184 1.73 -25.19 -5.82
N PHE A 185 1.33 -24.67 -4.67
CA PHE A 185 0.86 -23.29 -4.50
C PHE A 185 1.89 -22.29 -5.05
N PHE A 186 3.16 -22.43 -4.66
CA PHE A 186 4.24 -21.61 -5.18
C PHE A 186 4.45 -21.76 -6.68
N ARG A 187 4.37 -22.96 -7.20
CA ARG A 187 4.53 -23.21 -8.65
C ARG A 187 3.40 -22.60 -9.45
N ARG A 188 2.18 -22.57 -8.89
CA ARG A 188 1.02 -21.99 -9.57
C ARG A 188 0.98 -20.47 -9.45
N PHE A 189 1.38 -19.91 -8.33
CA PHE A 189 1.27 -18.48 -8.03
C PHE A 189 2.55 -17.68 -8.23
N GLU A 190 3.70 -18.16 -7.82
CA GLU A 190 4.96 -17.39 -7.86
C GLU A 190 5.62 -17.33 -9.24
N ARG A 191 5.19 -18.14 -10.23
CA ARG A 191 5.87 -18.20 -11.53
C ARG A 191 5.62 -17.02 -12.45
N SER A 192 4.72 -16.10 -12.20
CA SER A 192 4.36 -15.16 -13.28
C SER A 192 4.27 -13.69 -12.98
N ALA A 193 4.09 -13.16 -11.88
CA ALA A 193 4.01 -11.69 -11.75
C ALA A 193 4.33 -11.15 -10.36
N ASP A 194 4.16 -11.94 -9.33
CA ASP A 194 4.24 -11.46 -7.95
C ASP A 194 5.65 -11.11 -7.48
N ARG A 195 6.69 -11.63 -8.16
CA ARG A 195 8.08 -11.23 -7.84
C ARG A 195 8.39 -9.78 -8.20
N ASN A 196 7.68 -9.22 -9.17
CA ASN A 196 7.98 -7.87 -9.69
C ASN A 196 6.97 -6.79 -9.26
N THR A 197 5.85 -7.13 -8.65
CA THR A 197 4.77 -6.17 -8.34
C THR A 197 4.50 -5.97 -6.85
N ARG A 198 5.03 -6.83 -6.00
CA ARG A 198 5.12 -6.48 -4.57
C ARG A 198 6.45 -5.76 -4.37
N PRO A 199 6.46 -4.46 -4.11
CA PRO A 199 7.65 -3.86 -3.52
C PRO A 199 7.96 -4.70 -2.30
N ASP A 200 9.22 -5.13 -2.15
CA ASP A 200 9.68 -5.79 -0.95
C ASP A 200 9.23 -4.97 0.25
N LEU A 201 8.07 -5.30 0.81
CA LEU A 201 7.56 -4.70 2.05
C LEU A 201 8.46 -5.03 3.25
N PHE A 202 9.58 -5.70 2.97
CA PHE A 202 10.55 -6.20 3.93
C PHE A 202 11.93 -5.57 3.83
N SER A 203 12.07 -4.37 3.27
CA SER A 203 13.30 -3.60 3.46
C SER A 203 13.30 -2.93 4.83
N PHE A 204 13.96 -3.55 5.79
CA PHE A 204 14.36 -2.94 7.05
C PHE A 204 15.82 -2.50 7.01
#